data_5249f4a7a9dbb87d1e50f930ab48c80b
#
_entry.id   5249f4a7a9dbb87d1e50f930ab48c80b
#
_cell.length_a   1.000
_cell.length_b   1.000
_cell.length_c   1.000
_cell.angle_alpha   90.00
_cell.angle_beta   90.00
_cell.angle_gamma   90.00
#
_symmetry.space_group_name_H-M   'P 1'
#
loop_
_entity.id
_entity.type
_entity.pdbx_description
1 polymer ?
#
loop_
_entity_poly.entity_id
_entity_poly.type
_entity_poly.pdbx_seq_one_letter_code
_entity_poly.pdbx_strand_id
1 'polypeptide(L)'
;VNLLFNLVKQTSSALKETDYDIEIAETHHKHKKDAPSGTALSLGDYAALGRKTSLNKSKILDRTKKLSSRKKGEIGFSVTRGGEIAGEHTVSFIGENDRVDLVHKANNRSIFVKGALDAALFLSKKKSGFYTMNDLLFNK
;
A
#
# COMPACT_ATOMS: atom_id res chain seq x y z
N VAL A 1 1.16 -2.69 8.53
CA VAL A 1 1.51 -2.27 7.16
C VAL A 1 2.01 -3.46 6.33
N ASN A 2 2.97 -4.25 6.82
CA ASN A 2 3.52 -5.36 6.05
C ASN A 2 2.50 -6.46 5.72
N LEU A 3 1.55 -6.76 6.64
CA LEU A 3 0.43 -7.63 6.33
C LEU A 3 -0.43 -7.05 5.19
N LEU A 4 -0.68 -5.73 5.21
CA LEU A 4 -1.46 -5.08 4.17
C LEU A 4 -0.82 -5.23 2.78
N PHE A 5 0.50 -5.13 2.66
CA PHE A 5 1.21 -5.37 1.39
C PHE A 5 0.88 -6.74 0.81
N ASN A 6 0.90 -7.79 1.63
CA ASN A 6 0.58 -9.15 1.18
C ASN A 6 -0.89 -9.29 0.78
N LEU A 7 -1.80 -8.73 1.56
CA LEU A 7 -3.23 -8.73 1.25
C LEU A 7 -3.51 -8.01 -0.08
N VAL A 8 -2.91 -6.85 -0.30
CA VAL A 8 -3.04 -6.09 -1.55
C VAL A 8 -2.55 -6.91 -2.74
N LYS A 9 -1.39 -7.56 -2.63
CA LYS A 9 -0.87 -8.42 -3.71
C LYS A 9 -1.84 -9.57 -4.02
N GLN A 10 -2.33 -10.26 -2.99
CA GLN A 10 -3.26 -11.39 -3.15
C GLN A 10 -4.58 -10.95 -3.76
N THR A 11 -5.19 -9.86 -3.24
CA THR A 11 -6.43 -9.30 -3.76
C THR A 11 -6.26 -8.84 -5.20
N SER A 12 -5.16 -8.14 -5.50
CA SER A 12 -4.84 -7.70 -6.86
C SER A 12 -4.64 -8.85 -7.84
N SER A 13 -4.15 -10.00 -7.36
CA SER A 13 -4.03 -11.21 -8.18
C SER A 13 -5.38 -11.91 -8.42
N ALA A 14 -6.27 -11.86 -7.45
CA ALA A 14 -7.58 -12.50 -7.52
C ALA A 14 -8.60 -11.68 -8.31
N LEU A 15 -8.62 -10.35 -8.12
CA LEU A 15 -9.53 -9.43 -8.79
C LEU A 15 -8.95 -8.98 -10.12
N LYS A 16 -9.50 -9.46 -11.23
CA LYS A 16 -8.95 -9.23 -12.57
C LYS A 16 -8.95 -7.76 -12.96
N GLU A 17 -7.92 -7.33 -13.68
CA GLU A 17 -7.79 -5.99 -14.24
C GLU A 17 -8.95 -5.60 -15.17
N THR A 18 -9.61 -6.59 -15.77
CA THR A 18 -10.79 -6.38 -16.61
C THR A 18 -11.99 -5.85 -15.85
N ASP A 19 -12.08 -6.18 -14.58
CA ASP A 19 -13.30 -6.07 -13.78
C ASP A 19 -13.14 -5.08 -12.63
N TYR A 20 -11.89 -4.79 -12.21
CA TYR A 20 -11.60 -3.93 -11.06
C TYR A 20 -10.50 -2.93 -11.33
N ASP A 21 -10.78 -1.68 -11.08
CA ASP A 21 -9.84 -0.59 -11.03
C ASP A 21 -9.14 -0.51 -9.67
N ILE A 22 -7.90 -0.01 -9.62
CA ILE A 22 -7.16 0.15 -8.36
C ILE A 22 -6.89 1.63 -8.09
N GLU A 23 -7.31 2.11 -6.92
CA GLU A 23 -7.01 3.45 -6.42
C GLU A 23 -6.43 3.36 -5.02
N ILE A 24 -5.38 4.15 -4.76
CA ILE A 24 -4.67 4.20 -3.49
C ILE A 24 -4.80 5.60 -2.92
N ALA A 25 -5.45 5.72 -1.75
CA ALA A 25 -5.60 6.97 -1.03
C ALA A 25 -4.74 6.93 0.24
N GLU A 26 -4.03 8.04 0.53
CA GLU A 26 -3.27 8.15 1.75
C GLU A 26 -3.44 9.52 2.44
N THR A 27 -3.44 9.52 3.76
CA THR A 27 -3.57 10.73 4.57
C THR A 27 -2.49 10.75 5.65
N HIS A 28 -1.77 11.87 5.75
CA HIS A 28 -0.77 12.11 6.78
C HIS A 28 -0.86 13.53 7.33
N HIS A 29 -0.12 13.77 8.42
CA HIS A 29 0.00 15.06 9.05
C HIS A 29 0.51 16.15 8.08
N LYS A 30 0.17 17.41 8.38
CA LYS A 30 0.52 18.58 7.56
C LYS A 30 2.02 18.79 7.31
N HIS A 31 2.90 18.23 8.15
CA HIS A 31 4.35 18.39 8.05
C HIS A 31 5.04 17.36 7.14
N LYS A 32 4.32 16.33 6.65
CA LYS A 32 4.91 15.32 5.77
C LYS A 32 5.18 15.88 4.38
N LYS A 33 6.44 15.83 3.96
CA LYS A 33 6.92 16.47 2.72
C LYS A 33 6.74 15.59 1.48
N ASP A 34 7.08 14.31 1.60
CA ASP A 34 6.95 13.35 0.49
C ASP A 34 5.48 13.04 0.17
N ALA A 35 5.15 13.05 -1.11
CA ALA A 35 3.81 12.77 -1.64
C ALA A 35 3.91 12.11 -3.03
N PRO A 36 3.34 10.93 -3.24
CA PRO A 36 2.75 10.02 -2.26
C PRO A 36 3.78 9.53 -1.23
N SER A 37 3.30 9.02 -0.08
CA SER A 37 4.16 8.43 0.94
C SER A 37 4.87 7.17 0.43
N GLY A 38 6.03 6.83 1.00
CA GLY A 38 6.74 5.59 0.67
C GLY A 38 5.87 4.35 0.86
N THR A 39 5.02 4.32 1.90
CA THR A 39 4.05 3.23 2.12
C THR A 39 3.02 3.15 0.99
N ALA A 40 2.48 4.27 0.53
CA ALA A 40 1.54 4.28 -0.59
C ALA A 40 2.18 3.76 -1.88
N LEU A 41 3.42 4.19 -2.17
CA LEU A 41 4.18 3.69 -3.32
C LEU A 41 4.43 2.17 -3.21
N SER A 42 4.82 1.68 -2.03
CA SER A 42 4.98 0.23 -1.81
C SER A 42 3.66 -0.53 -1.99
N LEU A 43 2.52 0.00 -1.52
CA LEU A 43 1.21 -0.60 -1.79
C LEU A 43 0.93 -0.70 -3.28
N GLY A 44 1.29 0.34 -4.05
CA GLY A 44 1.21 0.33 -5.50
C GLY A 44 2.10 -0.73 -6.14
N ASP A 45 3.34 -0.89 -5.66
CA ASP A 45 4.25 -1.94 -6.14
C ASP A 45 3.66 -3.33 -5.90
N TYR A 46 3.12 -3.60 -4.70
CA TYR A 46 2.49 -4.89 -4.40
C TYR A 46 1.21 -5.13 -5.22
N ALA A 47 0.42 -4.08 -5.48
CA ALA A 47 -0.73 -4.15 -6.38
C ALA A 47 -0.31 -4.47 -7.82
N ALA A 48 0.73 -3.79 -8.33
CA ALA A 48 1.28 -4.05 -9.65
C ALA A 48 1.86 -5.46 -9.77
N LEU A 49 2.57 -5.96 -8.74
CA LEU A 49 3.06 -7.33 -8.68
C LEU A 49 1.92 -8.35 -8.77
N GLY A 50 0.80 -8.12 -8.07
CA GLY A 50 -0.40 -8.96 -8.18
C GLY A 50 -0.97 -9.01 -9.60
N ARG A 51 -0.87 -7.91 -10.35
CA ARG A 51 -1.27 -7.78 -11.78
C ARG A 51 -0.19 -8.23 -12.76
N LYS A 52 0.95 -8.76 -12.28
CA LYS A 52 2.10 -9.17 -13.11
C LYS A 52 2.64 -8.03 -13.99
N THR A 53 2.62 -6.81 -13.47
CA THR A 53 3.14 -5.60 -14.11
C THR A 53 4.07 -4.85 -13.16
N SER A 54 4.55 -3.67 -13.56
CA SER A 54 5.33 -2.78 -12.69
C SER A 54 4.60 -1.48 -12.42
N LEU A 55 4.77 -0.93 -11.24
CA LEU A 55 4.14 0.34 -10.85
C LEU A 55 4.54 1.48 -11.79
N ASN A 56 5.76 1.51 -12.27
CA ASN A 56 6.25 2.56 -13.18
C ASN A 56 5.45 2.64 -14.50
N LYS A 57 4.88 1.52 -14.95
CA LYS A 57 4.08 1.46 -16.18
C LYS A 57 2.60 1.81 -15.93
N SER A 58 2.12 1.65 -14.69
CA SER A 58 0.69 1.73 -14.37
C SER A 58 0.30 2.91 -13.48
N LYS A 59 1.27 3.55 -12.79
CA LYS A 59 0.95 4.61 -11.82
C LYS A 59 0.42 5.89 -12.45
N ILE A 60 -0.62 6.44 -11.84
CA ILE A 60 -1.16 7.77 -12.12
C ILE A 60 -1.14 8.58 -10.83
N LEU A 61 -0.26 9.58 -10.78
CA LEU A 61 -0.09 10.44 -9.60
C LEU A 61 -0.94 11.71 -9.64
N ASP A 62 -1.40 12.09 -10.83
CA ASP A 62 -2.18 13.32 -11.02
C ASP A 62 -3.14 13.13 -12.20
N ARG A 63 -4.44 13.10 -11.90
CA ARG A 63 -5.50 13.03 -12.92
C ARG A 63 -5.99 14.41 -13.34
N THR A 64 -5.61 15.47 -12.63
CA THR A 64 -6.14 16.82 -12.87
C THR A 64 -5.60 17.43 -14.15
N LYS A 65 -4.41 16.99 -14.59
CA LYS A 65 -3.74 17.48 -15.80
C LYS A 65 -4.18 16.80 -17.10
N LYS A 66 -4.93 15.70 -17.01
CA LYS A 66 -5.39 14.94 -18.18
C LYS A 66 -6.91 14.97 -18.27
N LEU A 67 -7.42 15.61 -19.30
CA LEU A 67 -8.86 15.57 -19.65
C LEU A 67 -9.17 14.27 -20.40
N SER A 68 -8.89 13.12 -19.80
CA SER A 68 -9.16 11.82 -20.40
C SER A 68 -9.71 10.84 -19.36
N SER A 69 -10.56 9.95 -19.82
CA SER A 69 -11.06 8.86 -19.00
C SER A 69 -9.91 7.98 -18.49
N ARG A 70 -10.13 7.32 -17.35
CA ARG A 70 -9.25 6.30 -16.80
C ARG A 70 -8.97 5.21 -17.85
N LYS A 71 -7.72 4.79 -17.95
CA LYS A 71 -7.34 3.64 -18.77
C LYS A 71 -7.28 2.38 -17.92
N LYS A 72 -7.57 1.25 -18.56
CA LYS A 72 -7.44 -0.07 -17.95
C LYS A 72 -6.01 -0.31 -17.46
N GLY A 73 -5.88 -0.92 -16.29
CA GLY A 73 -4.59 -1.23 -15.67
C GLY A 73 -3.90 -0.08 -14.94
N GLU A 74 -4.46 1.13 -14.97
CA GLU A 74 -3.94 2.24 -14.17
C GLU A 74 -4.10 1.96 -12.67
N ILE A 75 -3.08 2.34 -11.89
CA ILE A 75 -3.12 2.39 -10.43
C ILE A 75 -3.03 3.87 -10.03
N GLY A 76 -4.14 4.42 -9.56
CA GLY A 76 -4.21 5.84 -9.20
C GLY A 76 -3.79 6.11 -7.77
N PHE A 77 -3.37 7.35 -7.52
CA PHE A 77 -2.98 7.81 -6.19
C PHE A 77 -3.66 9.12 -5.85
N SER A 78 -4.14 9.22 -4.61
CA SER A 78 -4.64 10.46 -4.03
C SER A 78 -3.98 10.71 -2.67
N VAL A 79 -3.68 11.97 -2.38
CA VAL A 79 -2.89 12.37 -1.23
C VAL A 79 -3.59 13.45 -0.45
N THR A 80 -3.74 13.25 0.86
CA THR A 80 -4.26 14.25 1.80
C THR A 80 -3.20 14.60 2.84
N ARG A 81 -3.05 15.88 3.13
CA ARG A 81 -2.18 16.41 4.19
C ARG A 81 -3.01 17.29 5.11
N GLY A 82 -3.04 16.98 6.42
CA GLY A 82 -3.80 17.77 7.38
C GLY A 82 -3.67 17.26 8.81
N GLY A 83 -3.88 18.13 9.77
CA GLY A 83 -3.82 17.79 11.18
C GLY A 83 -2.51 17.12 11.60
N GLU A 84 -2.62 16.18 12.54
CA GLU A 84 -1.52 15.40 13.13
C GLU A 84 -1.69 13.88 12.86
N ILE A 85 -2.34 13.51 11.75
CA ILE A 85 -2.61 12.11 11.39
C ILE A 85 -1.31 11.36 11.20
N ALA A 86 -1.12 10.27 11.94
CA ALA A 86 0.12 9.49 11.92
C ALA A 86 0.34 8.77 10.58
N GLY A 87 -0.75 8.34 9.94
CA GLY A 87 -0.77 7.75 8.62
C GLY A 87 -1.96 6.83 8.40
N GLU A 88 -2.70 7.07 7.34
CA GLU A 88 -3.81 6.23 6.89
C GLU A 88 -3.60 5.88 5.42
N HIS A 89 -3.91 4.64 5.06
CA HIS A 89 -3.79 4.14 3.69
C HIS A 89 -5.00 3.29 3.36
N THR A 90 -5.60 3.53 2.22
CA THR A 90 -6.68 2.73 1.66
C THR A 90 -6.30 2.30 0.25
N VAL A 91 -6.41 0.99 -0.02
CA VAL A 91 -6.34 0.46 -1.39
C VAL A 91 -7.73 -0.02 -1.76
N SER A 92 -8.32 0.62 -2.74
CA SER A 92 -9.65 0.32 -3.26
C SER A 92 -9.55 -0.46 -4.56
N PHE A 93 -10.24 -1.58 -4.61
CA PHE A 93 -10.52 -2.35 -5.82
C PHE A 93 -11.96 -2.08 -6.20
N ILE A 94 -12.18 -1.37 -7.29
CA ILE A 94 -13.47 -0.78 -7.67
C ILE A 94 -13.99 -1.49 -8.91
N GLY A 95 -15.03 -2.29 -8.74
CA GLY A 95 -15.78 -2.92 -9.81
C GLY A 95 -17.00 -2.09 -10.25
N GLU A 96 -17.75 -2.58 -11.22
CA GLU A 96 -18.99 -1.93 -11.66
C GLU A 96 -20.10 -2.00 -10.60
N ASN A 97 -20.16 -3.10 -9.84
CA ASN A 97 -21.27 -3.40 -8.93
C ASN A 97 -20.84 -3.50 -7.47
N ASP A 98 -19.54 -3.51 -7.19
CA ASP A 98 -19.00 -3.62 -5.84
C ASP A 98 -17.67 -2.90 -5.70
N ARG A 99 -17.20 -2.79 -4.46
CA ARG A 99 -15.89 -2.26 -4.11
C ARG A 99 -15.32 -3.02 -2.91
N VAL A 100 -14.05 -3.39 -2.99
CA VAL A 100 -13.30 -3.96 -1.88
C VAL A 100 -12.26 -2.96 -1.43
N ASP A 101 -12.30 -2.54 -0.17
CA ASP A 101 -11.32 -1.63 0.43
C ASP A 101 -10.45 -2.38 1.44
N LEU A 102 -9.13 -2.28 1.28
CA LEU A 102 -8.14 -2.70 2.25
C LEU A 102 -7.58 -1.46 2.94
N VAL A 103 -7.85 -1.32 4.24
CA VAL A 103 -7.58 -0.09 4.99
C VAL A 103 -6.63 -0.34 6.15
N HIS A 104 -5.64 0.53 6.32
CA HIS A 104 -4.80 0.61 7.51
C HIS A 104 -4.80 2.04 8.03
N LYS A 105 -5.10 2.20 9.33
CA LYS A 105 -5.05 3.48 10.04
C LYS A 105 -4.15 3.35 11.26
N ALA A 106 -3.09 4.12 11.30
CA ALA A 106 -2.22 4.22 12.47
C ALA A 106 -2.77 5.29 13.42
N ASN A 107 -3.23 4.90 14.59
CA ASN A 107 -3.68 5.84 15.62
C ASN A 107 -2.54 6.73 16.13
N ASN A 108 -1.33 6.18 16.18
CA ASN A 108 -0.10 6.88 16.52
C ASN A 108 1.12 6.10 16.00
N ARG A 109 2.32 6.63 16.21
CA ARG A 109 3.56 6.02 15.69
C ARG A 109 4.07 4.82 16.50
N SER A 110 3.50 4.51 17.67
CA SER A 110 3.95 3.41 18.53
C SER A 110 3.83 2.04 17.86
N ILE A 111 2.89 1.88 16.92
CA ILE A 111 2.75 0.64 16.15
C ILE A 111 4.02 0.34 15.33
N PHE A 112 4.69 1.37 14.79
CA PHE A 112 5.93 1.20 14.05
C PHE A 112 7.10 0.87 14.97
N VAL A 113 7.16 1.49 16.16
CA VAL A 113 8.15 1.18 17.20
C VAL A 113 8.00 -0.27 17.65
N LYS A 114 6.76 -0.71 17.93
CA LYS A 114 6.47 -2.10 18.28
C LYS A 114 6.95 -3.06 17.20
N GLY A 115 6.65 -2.80 15.94
CA GLY A 115 7.10 -3.63 14.82
C GLY A 115 8.63 -3.73 14.70
N ALA A 116 9.35 -2.63 14.96
CA ALA A 116 10.81 -2.62 14.96
C ALA A 116 11.38 -3.46 16.12
N LEU A 117 10.81 -3.36 17.32
CA LEU A 117 11.21 -4.17 18.48
C LEU A 117 10.93 -5.66 18.25
N ASP A 118 9.76 -6.00 17.73
CA ASP A 118 9.41 -7.39 17.39
C ASP A 118 10.40 -7.96 16.35
N ALA A 119 10.80 -7.17 15.34
CA ALA A 119 11.79 -7.57 14.35
C ALA A 119 13.18 -7.77 14.99
N ALA A 120 13.62 -6.89 15.88
CA ALA A 120 14.89 -7.04 16.60
C ALA A 120 14.92 -8.32 17.45
N LEU A 121 13.84 -8.60 18.19
CA LEU A 121 13.70 -9.83 18.98
C LEU A 121 13.67 -11.09 18.11
N PHE A 122 13.03 -11.02 16.96
CA PHE A 122 13.02 -12.12 15.97
C PHE A 122 14.44 -12.40 15.47
N LEU A 123 15.16 -11.36 15.06
CA LEU A 123 16.51 -11.47 14.50
C LEU A 123 17.52 -11.97 15.52
N SER A 124 17.40 -11.58 16.80
CA SER A 124 18.32 -12.03 17.87
C SER A 124 18.36 -13.54 18.05
N LYS A 125 17.33 -14.25 17.58
CA LYS A 125 17.21 -15.72 17.68
C LYS A 125 17.57 -16.43 16.36
N LYS A 126 17.96 -15.68 15.31
CA LYS A 126 18.25 -16.22 13.99
C LYS A 126 19.75 -16.34 13.74
N LYS A 127 20.12 -17.30 12.90
CA LYS A 127 21.48 -17.38 12.37
C LYS A 127 21.73 -16.25 11.38
N SER A 128 23.00 -15.99 11.05
CA SER A 128 23.35 -15.03 10.00
C SER A 128 22.61 -15.32 8.70
N GLY A 129 21.98 -14.31 8.11
CA GLY A 129 21.15 -14.44 6.91
C GLY A 129 20.37 -13.18 6.59
N PHE A 130 19.59 -13.21 5.51
CA PHE A 130 18.68 -12.16 5.09
C PHE A 130 17.25 -12.55 5.49
N TYR A 131 16.57 -11.68 6.23
CA TYR A 131 15.21 -11.89 6.71
C TYR A 131 14.33 -10.69 6.38
N THR A 132 13.07 -10.96 6.10
CA THR A 132 12.05 -9.96 5.78
C THR A 132 10.97 -9.89 6.85
N MET A 133 10.11 -8.89 6.80
CA MET A 133 8.94 -8.84 7.67
C MET A 133 7.96 -10.00 7.43
N ASN A 134 7.98 -10.61 6.25
CA ASN A 134 7.18 -11.81 5.97
C ASN A 134 7.66 -13.01 6.79
N ASP A 135 8.97 -13.15 6.99
CA ASP A 135 9.52 -14.21 7.85
C ASP A 135 9.07 -14.05 9.30
N LEU A 136 9.00 -12.81 9.79
CA LEU A 136 8.46 -12.51 11.12
C LEU A 136 6.96 -12.81 11.21
N LEU A 137 6.18 -12.46 10.20
CA LEU A 137 4.71 -12.54 10.24
C LEU A 137 4.19 -13.96 10.01
N PHE A 138 4.83 -14.75 9.15
CA PHE A 138 4.28 -16.01 8.64
C PHE A 138 5.10 -17.25 9.01
N ASN A 139 6.36 -17.11 9.42
CA ASN A 139 7.24 -18.23 9.82
C ASN A 139 7.39 -18.26 11.35
N LYS A 140 6.29 -18.49 12.05
CA LYS A 140 6.31 -18.71 13.51
C LYS A 140 6.76 -20.12 13.86
#